data_99df4108b804b39424082646e1d11312
#
_entry.id   99df4108b804b39424082646e1d11312
#
_cell.length_a   1.000
_cell.length_b   1.000
_cell.length_c   1.000
_cell.angle_alpha   90.00
_cell.angle_beta   90.00
_cell.angle_gamma   90.00
#
_symmetry.space_group_name_H-M   'P 1'
#
loop_
_entity.id
_entity.type
_entity.pdbx_description
1 polymer ?
#
loop_
_entity_poly.entity_id
_entity_poly.type
_entity_poly.pdbx_seq_one_letter_code
_entity_poly.pdbx_strand_id
1 'polypeptide(L)'
;MHVSRLSFGASSLGGVFHAIRVDEGIETVHIALDGGINFIDVSPAYGETLAETNLGLALRGVRRDRYHLATKIGSYSEARGDYDYSGERTRRSIEASLKRLGVDFIDLIQCHDIEFADHEVLLRETLPTLAALKAEGIVRHIGITGLPLNVFAKVIERAAPGIVETILSFCHFELNDTSLEARLPYFKQRGIGVINASPTGMGLLTERGVPAWHPASPEIVVACQRAAQHCRARGGDITQLAVQFACSHADIATTLVGTALPENMRRNLAYLKTPIEQTLLAEVREILSPIQNCNFTRGRPEHRDPLLMPAVAA
;
A
#
# COMPACT_ATOMS: atom_id res chain seq x y z
N MET A 1 -0.72 15.99 -7.62
CA MET A 1 -2.07 15.47 -7.28
C MET A 1 -2.46 15.90 -5.88
N HIS A 2 -3.73 16.23 -5.64
CA HIS A 2 -4.29 16.36 -4.30
C HIS A 2 -5.07 15.09 -3.98
N VAL A 3 -4.64 14.36 -2.96
CA VAL A 3 -5.22 13.07 -2.59
C VAL A 3 -5.87 13.12 -1.21
N SER A 4 -6.92 12.34 -1.01
CA SER A 4 -7.56 12.15 0.29
C SER A 4 -6.60 11.52 1.30
N ARG A 5 -6.74 11.84 2.59
CA ARG A 5 -5.88 11.26 3.66
C ARG A 5 -6.00 9.75 3.75
N LEU A 6 -7.20 9.23 3.59
CA LEU A 6 -7.49 7.82 3.41
C LEU A 6 -7.76 7.56 1.94
N SER A 7 -7.16 6.52 1.39
CA SER A 7 -7.29 6.12 0.00
C SER A 7 -7.63 4.64 -0.12
N PHE A 8 -8.10 4.23 -1.29
CA PHE A 8 -8.58 2.88 -1.50
C PHE A 8 -7.49 1.98 -2.12
N GLY A 9 -7.06 0.96 -1.36
CA GLY A 9 -6.22 -0.13 -1.84
C GLY A 9 -7.08 -1.26 -2.39
N ALA A 10 -7.04 -1.49 -3.69
CA ALA A 10 -7.93 -2.41 -4.38
C ALA A 10 -7.47 -3.88 -4.39
N SER A 11 -6.44 -4.26 -3.63
CA SER A 11 -5.96 -5.65 -3.58
C SER A 11 -7.04 -6.66 -3.19
N SER A 12 -7.93 -6.25 -2.27
CA SER A 12 -9.06 -7.09 -1.83
C SER A 12 -10.04 -7.42 -2.96
N LEU A 13 -10.15 -6.58 -4.01
CA LEU A 13 -10.99 -6.86 -5.17
C LEU A 13 -10.46 -8.03 -6.02
N GLY A 14 -9.21 -8.44 -5.81
CA GLY A 14 -8.58 -9.62 -6.43
C GLY A 14 -8.74 -10.90 -5.62
N GLY A 15 -9.47 -10.88 -4.51
CA GLY A 15 -9.62 -12.06 -3.65
C GLY A 15 -8.36 -12.46 -2.88
N VAL A 16 -7.40 -11.56 -2.72
CA VAL A 16 -6.08 -11.83 -2.09
C VAL A 16 -6.22 -12.29 -0.63
N PHE A 17 -7.19 -11.75 0.11
CA PHE A 17 -7.38 -12.06 1.53
C PHE A 17 -8.51 -13.07 1.79
N HIS A 18 -9.52 -13.12 0.94
CA HIS A 18 -10.65 -14.03 0.99
C HIS A 18 -11.42 -13.96 -0.32
N ALA A 19 -12.24 -14.98 -0.60
CA ALA A 19 -13.18 -14.94 -1.74
C ALA A 19 -14.10 -13.72 -1.62
N ILE A 20 -14.39 -13.09 -2.75
CA ILE A 20 -15.21 -11.88 -2.81
C ILE A 20 -16.42 -12.10 -3.70
N ARG A 21 -17.45 -11.31 -3.48
CA ARG A 21 -18.55 -11.09 -4.42
C ARG A 21 -18.27 -9.83 -5.22
N VAL A 22 -18.40 -9.91 -6.53
CA VAL A 22 -18.09 -8.79 -7.43
C VAL A 22 -19.03 -7.60 -7.18
N ASP A 23 -20.30 -7.84 -6.93
CA ASP A 23 -21.30 -6.82 -6.63
C ASP A 23 -20.97 -6.05 -5.33
N GLU A 24 -20.55 -6.74 -4.26
CA GLU A 24 -20.08 -6.11 -3.02
C GLU A 24 -18.81 -5.30 -3.24
N GLY A 25 -17.86 -5.81 -4.05
CA GLY A 25 -16.66 -5.09 -4.43
C GLY A 25 -16.96 -3.79 -5.17
N ILE A 26 -17.89 -3.81 -6.12
CA ILE A 26 -18.36 -2.62 -6.85
C ILE A 26 -18.99 -1.61 -5.88
N GLU A 27 -19.92 -2.07 -5.02
CA GLU A 27 -20.54 -1.22 -4.00
C GLU A 27 -19.48 -0.58 -3.09
N THR A 28 -18.48 -1.35 -2.68
CA THR A 28 -17.39 -0.87 -1.83
C THR A 28 -16.61 0.29 -2.47
N VAL A 29 -16.30 0.20 -3.78
CA VAL A 29 -15.63 1.28 -4.52
C VAL A 29 -16.51 2.52 -4.58
N HIS A 30 -17.82 2.37 -4.83
CA HIS A 30 -18.74 3.50 -4.88
C HIS A 30 -18.87 4.18 -3.51
N ILE A 31 -18.97 3.41 -2.41
CA ILE A 31 -18.97 3.95 -1.05
C ILE A 31 -17.68 4.74 -0.76
N ALA A 32 -16.53 4.24 -1.19
CA ALA A 32 -15.25 4.92 -1.03
C ALA A 32 -15.27 6.29 -1.73
N LEU A 33 -15.67 6.31 -3.01
CA LEU A 33 -15.73 7.53 -3.82
C LEU A 33 -16.76 8.55 -3.28
N ASP A 34 -17.93 8.08 -2.86
CA ASP A 34 -18.98 8.93 -2.31
C ASP A 34 -18.62 9.44 -0.90
N GLY A 35 -17.79 8.68 -0.18
CA GLY A 35 -17.20 9.07 1.11
C GLY A 35 -16.04 10.07 1.01
N GLY A 36 -15.66 10.50 -0.21
CA GLY A 36 -14.62 11.50 -0.44
C GLY A 36 -13.22 10.93 -0.69
N ILE A 37 -13.08 9.60 -0.78
CA ILE A 37 -11.83 9.01 -1.28
C ILE A 37 -11.70 9.35 -2.75
N ASN A 38 -10.54 9.92 -3.13
CA ASN A 38 -10.25 10.31 -4.50
C ASN A 38 -8.97 9.69 -5.07
N PHE A 39 -8.32 8.76 -4.36
CA PHE A 39 -7.16 8.04 -4.87
C PHE A 39 -7.36 6.54 -4.68
N ILE A 40 -7.18 5.79 -5.77
CA ILE A 40 -7.37 4.34 -5.85
C ILE A 40 -6.07 3.72 -6.35
N ASP A 41 -5.56 2.73 -5.62
CA ASP A 41 -4.36 1.98 -5.96
C ASP A 41 -4.70 0.51 -6.24
N VAL A 42 -4.23 -0.01 -7.35
CA VAL A 42 -4.42 -1.40 -7.78
C VAL A 42 -3.11 -1.98 -8.33
N SER A 43 -3.11 -3.24 -8.72
CA SER A 43 -1.98 -3.89 -9.40
C SER A 43 -2.47 -5.08 -10.25
N PRO A 44 -1.83 -5.36 -11.39
CA PRO A 44 -2.07 -6.60 -12.13
C PRO A 44 -1.68 -7.86 -11.35
N ALA A 45 -0.79 -7.75 -10.35
CA ALA A 45 -0.43 -8.88 -9.48
C ALA A 45 -1.58 -9.30 -8.54
N TYR A 46 -2.52 -8.42 -8.25
CA TYR A 46 -3.57 -8.70 -7.27
C TYR A 46 -4.65 -9.62 -7.86
N GLY A 47 -4.63 -10.88 -7.40
CA GLY A 47 -5.54 -11.92 -7.91
C GLY A 47 -5.35 -12.18 -9.41
N GLU A 48 -4.09 -12.09 -9.90
CA GLU A 48 -3.75 -12.34 -11.30
C GLU A 48 -4.64 -11.55 -12.28
N THR A 49 -4.65 -10.23 -12.09
CA THR A 49 -5.42 -9.22 -12.83
C THR A 49 -6.90 -9.07 -12.44
N LEU A 50 -7.41 -9.94 -11.57
CA LEU A 50 -8.82 -9.89 -11.16
C LEU A 50 -9.17 -8.57 -10.47
N ALA A 51 -8.25 -8.01 -9.64
CA ALA A 51 -8.46 -6.74 -8.99
C ALA A 51 -8.65 -5.58 -9.99
N GLU A 52 -7.82 -5.49 -11.04
CA GLU A 52 -7.99 -4.47 -12.10
C GLU A 52 -9.28 -4.68 -12.88
N THR A 53 -9.65 -5.92 -13.17
CA THR A 53 -10.89 -6.26 -13.89
C THR A 53 -12.11 -5.82 -13.08
N ASN A 54 -12.17 -6.17 -11.80
CA ASN A 54 -13.28 -5.80 -10.92
C ASN A 54 -13.33 -4.29 -10.66
N LEU A 55 -12.17 -3.65 -10.50
CA LEU A 55 -12.10 -2.19 -10.38
C LEU A 55 -12.59 -1.51 -11.66
N GLY A 56 -12.20 -2.00 -12.86
CA GLY A 56 -12.69 -1.49 -14.13
C GLY A 56 -14.22 -1.60 -14.25
N LEU A 57 -14.82 -2.68 -13.74
CA LEU A 57 -16.29 -2.80 -13.67
C LEU A 57 -16.89 -1.72 -12.74
N ALA A 58 -16.29 -1.50 -11.56
CA ALA A 58 -16.77 -0.53 -10.59
C ALA A 58 -16.63 0.93 -11.10
N LEU A 59 -15.65 1.21 -11.94
CA LEU A 59 -15.41 2.57 -12.48
C LEU A 59 -16.25 2.89 -13.71
N ARG A 60 -17.02 1.93 -14.28
CA ARG A 60 -17.92 2.19 -15.41
C ARG A 60 -18.95 3.25 -15.06
N GLY A 61 -19.00 4.30 -15.86
CA GLY A 61 -19.93 5.43 -15.65
C GLY A 61 -19.52 6.40 -14.56
N VAL A 62 -18.43 6.14 -13.80
CA VAL A 62 -17.87 7.11 -12.86
C VAL A 62 -17.08 8.16 -13.66
N ARG A 63 -17.39 9.45 -13.43
CA ARG A 63 -16.65 10.54 -14.08
C ARG A 63 -15.16 10.45 -13.74
N ARG A 64 -14.30 10.56 -14.76
CA ARG A 64 -12.83 10.36 -14.63
C ARG A 64 -12.14 11.39 -13.73
N ASP A 65 -12.72 12.56 -13.57
CA ASP A 65 -12.24 13.64 -12.72
C ASP A 65 -12.54 13.46 -11.22
N ARG A 66 -13.34 12.45 -10.86
CA ARG A 66 -13.65 12.12 -9.46
C ARG A 66 -12.53 11.37 -8.74
N TYR A 67 -11.58 10.79 -9.46
CA TYR A 67 -10.55 9.95 -8.86
C TYR A 67 -9.21 10.06 -9.57
N HIS A 68 -8.15 9.84 -8.82
CA HIS A 68 -6.81 9.53 -9.31
C HIS A 68 -6.61 8.03 -9.25
N LEU A 69 -6.09 7.44 -10.31
CA LEU A 69 -5.91 6.00 -10.47
C LEU A 69 -4.43 5.65 -10.52
N ALA A 70 -4.00 4.79 -9.61
CA ALA A 70 -2.68 4.18 -9.63
C ALA A 70 -2.75 2.70 -9.98
N THR A 71 -1.84 2.23 -10.82
CA THR A 71 -1.56 0.80 -10.99
C THR A 71 -0.05 0.56 -11.06
N LYS A 72 0.37 -0.68 -11.30
CA LYS A 72 1.77 -1.08 -11.13
C LYS A 72 2.27 -1.92 -12.30
N ILE A 73 3.61 -2.01 -12.40
CA ILE A 73 4.33 -2.87 -13.34
C ILE A 73 5.48 -3.60 -12.62
N GLY A 74 6.04 -4.60 -13.27
CA GLY A 74 7.24 -5.29 -12.81
C GLY A 74 6.98 -6.56 -12.00
N SER A 75 5.95 -6.59 -11.14
CA SER A 75 5.47 -7.78 -10.44
C SER A 75 4.09 -8.16 -10.97
N TYR A 76 3.93 -9.38 -11.44
CA TYR A 76 2.69 -9.87 -12.09
C TYR A 76 2.06 -11.07 -11.37
N SER A 77 2.86 -11.91 -10.73
CA SER A 77 2.40 -12.97 -9.83
C SER A 77 3.52 -13.38 -8.89
N GLU A 78 3.41 -13.01 -7.62
CA GLU A 78 4.38 -13.40 -6.60
C GLU A 78 4.41 -14.93 -6.42
N ALA A 79 3.24 -15.57 -6.42
CA ALA A 79 3.14 -17.03 -6.26
C ALA A 79 3.88 -17.81 -7.37
N ARG A 80 4.01 -17.23 -8.56
CA ARG A 80 4.74 -17.83 -9.69
C ARG A 80 6.14 -17.26 -9.87
N GLY A 81 6.54 -16.26 -9.07
CA GLY A 81 7.79 -15.53 -9.28
C GLY A 81 7.84 -14.78 -10.61
N ASP A 82 6.69 -14.31 -11.12
CA ASP A 82 6.59 -13.57 -12.38
C ASP A 82 6.96 -12.10 -12.16
N TYR A 83 8.27 -11.85 -12.15
CA TYR A 83 8.87 -10.51 -12.05
C TYR A 83 9.60 -10.18 -13.35
N ASP A 84 9.14 -9.15 -14.06
CA ASP A 84 9.74 -8.69 -15.29
C ASP A 84 9.67 -7.16 -15.39
N TYR A 85 10.82 -6.51 -15.23
CA TYR A 85 10.97 -5.05 -15.26
C TYR A 85 11.55 -4.57 -16.61
N SER A 86 11.57 -5.39 -17.66
CA SER A 86 12.01 -4.96 -18.98
C SER A 86 11.12 -3.84 -19.55
N GLY A 87 11.70 -3.00 -20.39
CA GLY A 87 10.98 -1.92 -21.06
C GLY A 87 9.83 -2.43 -21.92
N GLU A 88 10.02 -3.55 -22.63
CA GLU A 88 9.00 -4.18 -23.46
C GLU A 88 7.81 -4.65 -22.60
N ARG A 89 8.07 -5.40 -21.52
CA ARG A 89 7.01 -5.89 -20.61
C ARG A 89 6.27 -4.73 -19.94
N THR A 90 7.00 -3.67 -19.58
CA THR A 90 6.44 -2.46 -18.99
C THR A 90 5.38 -1.84 -19.90
N ARG A 91 5.69 -1.57 -21.16
CA ARG A 91 4.74 -0.98 -22.12
C ARG A 91 3.53 -1.88 -22.34
N ARG A 92 3.75 -3.15 -22.63
CA ARG A 92 2.69 -4.14 -22.86
C ARG A 92 1.77 -4.29 -21.65
N SER A 93 2.32 -4.26 -20.44
CA SER A 93 1.54 -4.35 -19.21
C SER A 93 0.63 -3.14 -19.02
N ILE A 94 1.12 -1.93 -19.26
CA ILE A 94 0.34 -0.69 -19.15
C ILE A 94 -0.82 -0.70 -20.15
N GLU A 95 -0.59 -1.08 -21.39
CA GLU A 95 -1.63 -1.21 -22.41
C GLU A 95 -2.72 -2.21 -21.99
N ALA A 96 -2.32 -3.32 -21.38
CA ALA A 96 -3.25 -4.31 -20.87
C ALA A 96 -4.04 -3.80 -19.64
N SER A 97 -3.38 -3.04 -18.74
CA SER A 97 -4.05 -2.43 -17.58
C SER A 97 -5.06 -1.37 -17.98
N LEU A 98 -4.75 -0.51 -18.95
CA LEU A 98 -5.69 0.48 -19.51
C LEU A 98 -6.98 -0.19 -20.01
N LYS A 99 -6.84 -1.32 -20.74
CA LYS A 99 -7.99 -2.09 -21.24
C LYS A 99 -8.82 -2.68 -20.12
N ARG A 100 -8.19 -3.30 -19.10
CA ARG A 100 -8.91 -3.90 -17.96
C ARG A 100 -9.64 -2.86 -17.14
N LEU A 101 -8.97 -1.73 -16.88
CA LEU A 101 -9.51 -0.63 -16.09
C LEU A 101 -10.51 0.23 -16.86
N GLY A 102 -10.53 0.16 -18.21
CA GLY A 102 -11.43 0.92 -19.06
C GLY A 102 -11.14 2.43 -19.05
N VAL A 103 -9.85 2.81 -19.02
CA VAL A 103 -9.39 4.20 -18.98
C VAL A 103 -8.34 4.48 -20.06
N ASP A 104 -8.23 5.76 -20.46
CA ASP A 104 -7.30 6.19 -21.51
C ASP A 104 -5.91 6.55 -20.94
N PHE A 105 -5.81 6.86 -19.66
CA PHE A 105 -4.57 7.20 -18.99
C PHE A 105 -4.57 6.78 -17.51
N ILE A 106 -3.37 6.64 -16.94
CA ILE A 106 -3.10 6.32 -15.55
C ILE A 106 -2.52 7.56 -14.86
N ASP A 107 -3.04 7.95 -13.69
CA ASP A 107 -2.50 9.12 -12.97
C ASP A 107 -1.14 8.82 -12.33
N LEU A 108 -0.97 7.63 -11.75
CA LEU A 108 0.30 7.20 -11.15
C LEU A 108 0.63 5.77 -11.55
N ILE A 109 1.73 5.57 -12.25
CA ILE A 109 2.28 4.25 -12.51
C ILE A 109 3.44 3.96 -11.55
N GLN A 110 3.47 2.79 -10.95
CA GLN A 110 4.47 2.43 -9.96
C GLN A 110 5.24 1.17 -10.36
N CYS A 111 6.58 1.18 -10.21
CA CYS A 111 7.36 -0.04 -10.25
C CYS A 111 7.10 -0.81 -8.96
N HIS A 112 6.46 -1.98 -9.08
CA HIS A 112 5.97 -2.79 -7.96
C HIS A 112 7.10 -3.60 -7.34
N ASP A 113 7.22 -3.53 -6.00
CA ASP A 113 8.11 -4.41 -5.23
C ASP A 113 9.55 -4.43 -5.77
N ILE A 114 10.16 -3.23 -5.86
CA ILE A 114 11.49 -3.06 -6.48
C ILE A 114 12.60 -3.84 -5.78
N GLU A 115 12.35 -4.39 -4.60
CA GLU A 115 13.24 -5.32 -3.92
C GLU A 115 13.44 -6.65 -4.68
N PHE A 116 12.55 -6.98 -5.63
CA PHE A 116 12.71 -8.13 -6.53
C PHE A 116 13.36 -7.77 -7.87
N ALA A 117 13.46 -6.48 -8.19
CA ALA A 117 14.01 -6.00 -9.45
C ALA A 117 15.52 -6.19 -9.53
N ASP A 118 16.03 -6.39 -10.74
CA ASP A 118 17.38 -5.98 -11.08
C ASP A 118 17.38 -4.46 -11.24
N HIS A 119 18.09 -3.74 -10.38
CA HIS A 119 18.10 -2.28 -10.41
C HIS A 119 18.77 -1.72 -11.68
N GLU A 120 19.66 -2.48 -12.36
CA GLU A 120 20.19 -2.04 -13.65
C GLU A 120 19.11 -2.04 -14.74
N VAL A 121 18.27 -3.07 -14.78
CA VAL A 121 17.11 -3.13 -15.68
C VAL A 121 16.12 -2.03 -15.35
N LEU A 122 15.82 -1.84 -14.05
CA LEU A 122 14.90 -0.80 -13.60
C LEU A 122 15.36 0.59 -14.07
N LEU A 123 16.66 0.90 -13.90
CA LEU A 123 17.23 2.21 -14.24
C LEU A 123 17.44 2.42 -15.75
N ARG A 124 17.79 1.37 -16.50
CA ARG A 124 18.16 1.50 -17.93
C ARG A 124 17.00 1.22 -18.88
N GLU A 125 15.99 0.49 -18.45
CA GLU A 125 14.85 0.12 -19.31
C GLU A 125 13.52 0.62 -18.75
N THR A 126 13.15 0.23 -17.50
CA THR A 126 11.83 0.50 -16.96
C THR A 126 11.58 2.00 -16.83
N LEU A 127 12.42 2.71 -16.07
CA LEU A 127 12.22 4.15 -15.83
C LEU A 127 12.27 4.99 -17.11
N PRO A 128 13.20 4.76 -18.07
CA PRO A 128 13.16 5.44 -19.38
C PRO A 128 11.88 5.14 -20.17
N THR A 129 11.38 3.90 -20.17
CA THR A 129 10.13 3.54 -20.83
C THR A 129 8.93 4.28 -20.19
N LEU A 130 8.90 4.37 -18.85
CA LEU A 130 7.86 5.12 -18.15
C LEU A 130 7.95 6.62 -18.44
N ALA A 131 9.16 7.19 -18.57
CA ALA A 131 9.35 8.59 -18.97
C ALA A 131 8.82 8.85 -20.39
N ALA A 132 9.03 7.92 -21.33
CA ALA A 132 8.46 8.03 -22.68
C ALA A 132 6.93 7.97 -22.64
N LEU A 133 6.34 7.02 -21.90
CA LEU A 133 4.88 6.91 -21.72
C LEU A 133 4.28 8.14 -21.04
N LYS A 134 5.02 8.79 -20.16
CA LYS A 134 4.64 10.07 -19.56
C LYS A 134 4.63 11.19 -20.60
N ALA A 135 5.63 11.26 -21.45
CA ALA A 135 5.67 12.24 -22.56
C ALA A 135 4.54 12.00 -23.58
N GLU A 136 4.14 10.74 -23.79
CA GLU A 136 2.99 10.35 -24.62
C GLU A 136 1.62 10.68 -23.96
N GLY A 137 1.60 11.05 -22.67
CA GLY A 137 0.37 11.35 -21.92
C GLY A 137 -0.39 10.11 -21.42
N ILE A 138 0.18 8.93 -21.59
CA ILE A 138 -0.42 7.64 -21.16
C ILE A 138 -0.33 7.47 -19.64
N VAL A 139 0.74 7.96 -19.03
CA VAL A 139 0.89 8.03 -17.57
C VAL A 139 1.23 9.46 -17.15
N ARG A 140 0.77 9.91 -15.97
CA ARG A 140 1.00 11.28 -15.50
C ARG A 140 2.13 11.41 -14.51
N HIS A 141 2.26 10.44 -13.60
CA HIS A 141 3.27 10.40 -12.55
C HIS A 141 3.91 9.04 -12.47
N ILE A 142 5.16 8.99 -11.97
CA ILE A 142 5.96 7.76 -11.84
C ILE A 142 6.35 7.59 -10.38
N GLY A 143 6.12 6.39 -9.84
CA GLY A 143 6.48 6.01 -8.49
C GLY A 143 7.17 4.65 -8.41
N ILE A 144 7.63 4.31 -7.22
CA ILE A 144 8.20 3.01 -6.89
C ILE A 144 7.58 2.49 -5.59
N THR A 145 7.46 1.17 -5.45
CA THR A 145 6.93 0.54 -4.22
C THR A 145 7.87 -0.53 -3.71
N GLY A 146 7.85 -0.76 -2.42
CA GLY A 146 8.64 -1.82 -1.80
C GLY A 146 8.41 -1.93 -0.30
N LEU A 147 8.84 -3.07 0.28
CA LEU A 147 8.88 -3.26 1.71
C LEU A 147 10.19 -2.70 2.30
N PRO A 148 11.41 -3.07 1.83
CA PRO A 148 12.63 -2.57 2.44
C PRO A 148 12.77 -1.05 2.24
N LEU A 149 12.94 -0.31 3.34
CA LEU A 149 13.04 1.15 3.26
C LEU A 149 14.32 1.65 2.59
N ASN A 150 15.42 0.89 2.71
CA ASN A 150 16.69 1.27 2.09
C ASN A 150 16.69 1.12 0.56
N VAL A 151 15.79 0.31 -0.01
CA VAL A 151 15.74 0.07 -1.44
C VAL A 151 15.35 1.34 -2.21
N PHE A 152 14.51 2.19 -1.62
CA PHE A 152 14.09 3.43 -2.24
C PHE A 152 15.25 4.38 -2.53
N ALA A 153 16.13 4.62 -1.54
CA ALA A 153 17.29 5.48 -1.72
C ALA A 153 18.25 4.93 -2.78
N LYS A 154 18.50 3.61 -2.80
CA LYS A 154 19.36 2.95 -3.80
C LYS A 154 18.90 3.21 -5.24
N VAL A 155 17.60 3.30 -5.48
CA VAL A 155 17.05 3.59 -6.81
C VAL A 155 17.02 5.09 -7.06
N ILE A 156 16.51 5.90 -6.12
CA ILE A 156 16.37 7.35 -6.27
C ILE A 156 17.69 8.05 -6.55
N GLU A 157 18.77 7.66 -5.86
CA GLU A 157 20.10 8.28 -6.00
C GLU A 157 20.78 7.98 -7.34
N ARG A 158 20.35 6.93 -8.02
CA ARG A 158 20.90 6.49 -9.30
C ARG A 158 20.01 6.83 -10.50
N ALA A 159 18.75 7.10 -10.25
CA ALA A 159 17.77 7.48 -11.26
C ALA A 159 17.99 8.92 -11.74
N ALA A 160 17.48 9.24 -12.93
CA ALA A 160 17.45 10.63 -13.40
C ALA A 160 16.69 11.52 -12.38
N PRO A 161 17.22 12.71 -12.05
CA PRO A 161 16.60 13.59 -11.08
C PRO A 161 15.14 13.88 -11.41
N GLY A 162 14.26 13.69 -10.43
CA GLY A 162 12.82 13.97 -10.54
C GLY A 162 12.00 12.93 -11.32
N ILE A 163 12.60 11.83 -11.79
CA ILE A 163 11.83 10.78 -12.47
C ILE A 163 10.96 9.98 -11.49
N VAL A 164 11.43 9.75 -10.26
CA VAL A 164 10.65 9.15 -9.18
C VAL A 164 9.96 10.26 -8.40
N GLU A 165 8.64 10.33 -8.51
CA GLU A 165 7.82 11.37 -7.91
C GLU A 165 7.13 10.91 -6.63
N THR A 166 6.95 9.59 -6.46
CA THR A 166 6.34 9.00 -5.25
C THR A 166 7.02 7.72 -4.83
N ILE A 167 6.95 7.44 -3.53
CA ILE A 167 7.19 6.09 -3.01
C ILE A 167 5.92 5.57 -2.34
N LEU A 168 5.70 4.25 -2.42
CA LEU A 168 4.70 3.55 -1.62
C LEU A 168 5.43 2.55 -0.73
N SER A 169 5.33 2.74 0.58
CA SER A 169 5.83 1.83 1.61
C SER A 169 4.65 1.17 2.32
N PHE A 170 4.75 -0.12 2.63
CA PHE A 170 3.72 -0.83 3.38
C PHE A 170 4.31 -1.46 4.64
N CYS A 171 3.48 -1.59 5.69
CA CYS A 171 3.85 -2.15 6.99
C CYS A 171 5.00 -1.44 7.71
N HIS A 172 5.30 -0.16 7.42
CA HIS A 172 6.36 0.63 8.05
C HIS A 172 5.87 1.94 8.67
N PHE A 173 4.55 2.19 8.63
CA PHE A 173 3.90 3.24 9.43
C PHE A 173 2.53 2.73 9.92
N GLU A 174 2.59 1.97 10.99
CA GLU A 174 1.47 1.36 11.70
C GLU A 174 1.76 1.32 13.21
N LEU A 175 0.83 0.85 14.06
CA LEU A 175 0.98 0.94 15.53
C LEU A 175 2.24 0.24 16.07
N ASN A 176 2.67 -0.86 15.45
CA ASN A 176 3.84 -1.65 15.85
C ASN A 176 5.09 -1.35 15.00
N ASP A 177 4.99 -0.51 13.98
CA ASP A 177 6.15 -0.14 13.17
C ASP A 177 6.03 1.33 12.70
N THR A 178 6.99 2.16 13.06
CA THR A 178 7.10 3.56 12.64
C THR A 178 8.42 3.86 11.94
N SER A 179 9.11 2.84 11.45
CA SER A 179 10.44 2.95 10.84
C SER A 179 10.48 3.87 9.60
N LEU A 180 9.34 4.05 8.91
CA LEU A 180 9.20 5.00 7.82
C LEU A 180 9.44 6.45 8.25
N GLU A 181 9.11 6.83 9.50
CA GLU A 181 9.28 8.21 10.00
C GLU A 181 10.70 8.74 9.80
N ALA A 182 11.70 7.90 10.09
CA ALA A 182 13.11 8.28 9.94
C ALA A 182 13.51 8.59 8.48
N ARG A 183 12.71 8.17 7.49
CA ARG A 183 12.96 8.37 6.06
C ARG A 183 12.19 9.56 5.48
N LEU A 184 11.16 10.06 6.14
CA LEU A 184 10.31 11.14 5.63
C LEU A 184 11.09 12.43 5.29
N PRO A 185 12.07 12.90 6.11
CA PRO A 185 12.86 14.07 5.74
C PRO A 185 13.63 13.91 4.43
N TYR A 186 14.15 12.71 4.14
CA TYR A 186 14.86 12.40 2.90
C TYR A 186 13.94 12.55 1.66
N PHE A 187 12.72 12.04 1.72
CA PHE A 187 11.75 12.15 0.63
C PHE A 187 11.24 13.58 0.48
N LYS A 188 10.93 14.24 1.59
CA LYS A 188 10.45 15.63 1.61
C LYS A 188 11.44 16.60 0.96
N GLN A 189 12.74 16.49 1.29
CA GLN A 189 13.80 17.32 0.70
C GLN A 189 13.91 17.16 -0.82
N ARG A 190 13.49 16.03 -1.36
CA ARG A 190 13.50 15.72 -2.81
C ARG A 190 12.18 15.96 -3.51
N GLY A 191 11.16 16.46 -2.80
CA GLY A 191 9.81 16.66 -3.34
C GLY A 191 9.08 15.36 -3.69
N ILE A 192 9.49 14.24 -3.09
CA ILE A 192 8.90 12.90 -3.34
C ILE A 192 7.71 12.71 -2.40
N GLY A 193 6.54 12.43 -2.97
CA GLY A 193 5.33 12.11 -2.23
C GLY A 193 5.41 10.71 -1.59
N VAL A 194 4.93 10.59 -0.35
CA VAL A 194 4.93 9.32 0.40
C VAL A 194 3.50 8.79 0.50
N ILE A 195 3.31 7.55 0.05
CA ILE A 195 2.09 6.77 0.20
C ILE A 195 2.37 5.67 1.22
N ASN A 196 1.57 5.62 2.28
CA ASN A 196 1.58 4.53 3.24
C ASN A 196 0.53 3.48 2.88
N ALA A 197 0.81 2.21 3.09
CA ALA A 197 -0.13 1.12 2.87
C ALA A 197 -0.13 0.11 4.01
N SER A 198 -1.18 -0.70 4.07
CA SER A 198 -1.38 -1.75 5.08
C SER A 198 -1.45 -1.22 6.52
N PRO A 199 -2.33 -0.23 6.83
CA PRO A 199 -2.40 0.39 8.15
C PRO A 199 -2.75 -0.59 9.28
N THR A 200 -3.25 -1.77 8.94
CA THR A 200 -3.60 -2.85 9.88
C THR A 200 -2.61 -4.01 9.84
N GLY A 201 -1.42 -3.82 9.24
CA GLY A 201 -0.41 -4.88 9.13
C GLY A 201 -0.94 -6.14 8.46
N MET A 202 -1.70 -6.01 7.36
CA MET A 202 -2.32 -7.14 6.63
C MET A 202 -3.16 -8.08 7.53
N GLY A 203 -3.73 -7.55 8.61
CA GLY A 203 -4.58 -8.28 9.55
C GLY A 203 -4.05 -8.36 10.97
N LEU A 204 -2.78 -8.05 11.24
CA LEU A 204 -2.17 -8.05 12.58
C LEU A 204 -2.99 -7.19 13.58
N LEU A 205 -3.39 -6.00 13.16
CA LEU A 205 -4.11 -5.02 13.97
C LEU A 205 -5.61 -5.07 13.68
N THR A 206 -6.18 -6.29 13.72
CA THR A 206 -7.61 -6.55 13.57
C THR A 206 -8.08 -7.62 14.57
N GLU A 207 -9.37 -7.60 14.91
CA GLU A 207 -10.00 -8.63 15.74
C GLU A 207 -9.96 -10.02 15.09
N ARG A 208 -9.98 -10.09 13.76
CA ARG A 208 -9.95 -11.35 13.00
C ARG A 208 -8.57 -12.00 13.05
N GLY A 209 -7.50 -11.23 13.21
CA GLY A 209 -6.12 -11.69 13.10
C GLY A 209 -5.65 -11.91 11.66
N VAL A 210 -4.50 -12.56 11.54
CA VAL A 210 -3.77 -12.73 10.26
C VAL A 210 -4.21 -13.95 9.47
N PRO A 211 -4.15 -13.92 8.13
CA PRO A 211 -4.29 -15.11 7.30
C PRO A 211 -3.09 -16.06 7.48
N ALA A 212 -3.28 -17.34 7.15
CA ALA A 212 -2.25 -18.39 7.34
C ALA A 212 -0.93 -18.14 6.58
N TRP A 213 -0.96 -17.37 5.50
CA TRP A 213 0.22 -17.02 4.71
C TRP A 213 0.99 -15.80 5.24
N HIS A 214 0.52 -15.17 6.33
CA HIS A 214 1.14 -13.94 6.84
C HIS A 214 2.57 -14.17 7.32
N PRO A 215 3.57 -13.34 6.90
CA PRO A 215 4.98 -13.62 7.15
C PRO A 215 5.49 -13.18 8.54
N ALA A 216 4.65 -12.56 9.38
CA ALA A 216 5.05 -12.12 10.72
C ALA A 216 5.40 -13.31 11.62
N SER A 217 6.40 -13.13 12.50
CA SER A 217 6.76 -14.13 13.50
C SER A 217 5.63 -14.34 14.52
N PRO A 218 5.60 -15.51 15.19
CA PRO A 218 4.60 -15.79 16.23
C PRO A 218 4.57 -14.72 17.35
N GLU A 219 5.73 -14.18 17.71
CA GLU A 219 5.86 -13.14 18.75
C GLU A 219 5.13 -11.86 18.35
N ILE A 220 5.28 -11.42 17.09
CA ILE A 220 4.56 -10.25 16.55
C ILE A 220 3.05 -10.51 16.57
N VAL A 221 2.63 -11.70 16.10
CA VAL A 221 1.20 -12.08 16.08
C VAL A 221 0.61 -12.06 17.48
N VAL A 222 1.29 -12.66 18.45
CA VAL A 222 0.81 -12.71 19.85
C VAL A 222 0.74 -11.32 20.48
N ALA A 223 1.74 -10.47 20.26
CA ALA A 223 1.72 -9.10 20.78
C ALA A 223 0.55 -8.29 20.19
N CYS A 224 0.31 -8.39 18.88
CA CYS A 224 -0.81 -7.71 18.22
C CYS A 224 -2.18 -8.23 18.71
N GLN A 225 -2.30 -9.55 18.95
CA GLN A 225 -3.52 -10.13 19.54
C GLN A 225 -3.77 -9.61 20.97
N ARG A 226 -2.73 -9.49 21.80
CA ARG A 226 -2.84 -8.88 23.13
C ARG A 226 -3.29 -7.42 23.05
N ALA A 227 -2.75 -6.66 22.12
CA ALA A 227 -3.14 -5.28 21.87
C ALA A 227 -4.64 -5.18 21.45
N ALA A 228 -5.09 -6.05 20.56
CA ALA A 228 -6.50 -6.12 20.15
C ALA A 228 -7.42 -6.49 21.31
N GLN A 229 -7.04 -7.47 22.14
CA GLN A 229 -7.81 -7.85 23.35
C GLN A 229 -7.88 -6.70 24.34
N HIS A 230 -6.79 -5.96 24.55
CA HIS A 230 -6.78 -4.77 25.42
C HIS A 230 -7.71 -3.68 24.90
N CYS A 231 -7.63 -3.35 23.60
CA CYS A 231 -8.55 -2.39 22.96
C CYS A 231 -10.01 -2.74 23.22
N ARG A 232 -10.39 -4.00 23.01
CA ARG A 232 -11.74 -4.48 23.22
C ARG A 232 -12.16 -4.39 24.71
N ALA A 233 -11.28 -4.76 25.64
CA ALA A 233 -11.55 -4.65 27.08
C ALA A 233 -11.76 -3.20 27.53
N ARG A 234 -11.17 -2.24 26.82
CA ARG A 234 -11.35 -0.79 27.01
C ARG A 234 -12.54 -0.21 26.23
N GLY A 235 -13.31 -1.06 25.54
CA GLY A 235 -14.46 -0.64 24.71
C GLY A 235 -14.07 0.00 23.37
N GLY A 236 -12.79 -0.14 22.94
CA GLY A 236 -12.25 0.37 21.69
C GLY A 236 -12.18 -0.68 20.58
N ASP A 237 -11.76 -0.25 19.40
CA ASP A 237 -11.51 -1.07 18.22
C ASP A 237 -10.06 -0.85 17.75
N ILE A 238 -9.25 -1.92 17.76
CA ILE A 238 -7.84 -1.85 17.33
C ILE A 238 -7.72 -1.42 15.86
N THR A 239 -8.66 -1.81 15.00
CA THR A 239 -8.66 -1.43 13.59
C THR A 239 -8.90 0.07 13.43
N GLN A 240 -9.83 0.65 14.20
CA GLN A 240 -10.05 2.10 14.24
C GLN A 240 -8.76 2.82 14.64
N LEU A 241 -8.16 2.40 15.75
CA LEU A 241 -6.94 3.01 16.27
C LEU A 241 -5.79 2.95 15.27
N ALA A 242 -5.60 1.79 14.60
CA ALA A 242 -4.58 1.57 13.58
C ALA A 242 -4.79 2.47 12.35
N VAL A 243 -6.00 2.56 11.82
CA VAL A 243 -6.31 3.40 10.66
C VAL A 243 -6.14 4.89 11.01
N GLN A 244 -6.63 5.33 12.17
CA GLN A 244 -6.45 6.71 12.62
C GLN A 244 -4.99 7.08 12.79
N PHE A 245 -4.19 6.20 13.43
CA PHE A 245 -2.75 6.39 13.61
C PHE A 245 -2.02 6.48 12.27
N ALA A 246 -2.26 5.54 11.37
CA ALA A 246 -1.60 5.51 10.06
C ALA A 246 -1.94 6.74 9.19
N CYS A 247 -3.10 7.37 9.40
CA CYS A 247 -3.50 8.60 8.73
C CYS A 247 -3.05 9.88 9.44
N SER A 248 -2.34 9.81 10.58
CA SER A 248 -2.05 10.99 11.42
C SER A 248 -0.85 11.80 10.98
N HIS A 249 0.15 11.22 10.30
CA HIS A 249 1.42 11.89 10.00
C HIS A 249 1.29 12.90 8.86
N ALA A 250 1.73 14.15 9.09
CA ALA A 250 1.56 15.26 8.14
C ALA A 250 2.34 15.08 6.82
N ASP A 251 3.52 14.47 6.86
CA ASP A 251 4.40 14.28 5.71
C ASP A 251 4.09 12.98 4.92
N ILE A 252 3.09 12.19 5.33
CA ILE A 252 2.53 11.08 4.56
C ILE A 252 1.32 11.63 3.81
N ALA A 253 1.36 11.61 2.49
CA ALA A 253 0.32 12.21 1.65
C ALA A 253 -1.03 11.49 1.79
N THR A 254 -1.00 10.16 1.84
CA THR A 254 -2.20 9.31 1.96
C THR A 254 -1.85 7.94 2.52
N THR A 255 -2.84 7.29 3.15
CA THR A 255 -2.77 5.90 3.59
C THR A 255 -3.80 5.05 2.87
N LEU A 256 -3.35 3.95 2.27
CA LEU A 256 -4.20 3.00 1.55
C LEU A 256 -4.81 1.99 2.52
N VAL A 257 -6.14 1.91 2.54
CA VAL A 257 -6.88 0.84 3.22
C VAL A 257 -7.57 -0.05 2.19
N GLY A 258 -7.45 -1.37 2.35
CA GLY A 258 -8.04 -2.35 1.43
C GLY A 258 -9.21 -3.10 2.06
N THR A 259 -10.33 -3.16 1.35
CA THR A 259 -11.46 -4.04 1.67
C THR A 259 -12.33 -4.25 0.42
N ALA A 260 -13.00 -5.41 0.33
CA ALA A 260 -14.04 -5.66 -0.67
C ALA A 260 -15.45 -5.72 -0.04
N LEU A 261 -15.55 -5.38 1.25
CA LEU A 261 -16.81 -5.42 2.00
C LEU A 261 -17.33 -3.99 2.23
N PRO A 262 -18.55 -3.68 1.77
CA PRO A 262 -19.18 -2.36 1.91
C PRO A 262 -19.18 -1.83 3.34
N GLU A 263 -19.52 -2.68 4.29
CA GLU A 263 -19.59 -2.29 5.71
C GLU A 263 -18.22 -1.89 6.27
N ASN A 264 -17.16 -2.61 5.92
CA ASN A 264 -15.81 -2.25 6.34
C ASN A 264 -15.37 -0.89 5.76
N MET A 265 -15.76 -0.58 4.52
CA MET A 265 -15.47 0.73 3.94
C MET A 265 -16.22 1.85 4.67
N ARG A 266 -17.50 1.66 4.99
CA ARG A 266 -18.28 2.62 5.80
C ARG A 266 -17.62 2.87 7.16
N ARG A 267 -17.15 1.81 7.83
CA ARG A 267 -16.41 1.91 9.10
C ARG A 267 -15.10 2.67 8.95
N ASN A 268 -14.28 2.35 7.95
CA ASN A 268 -13.01 3.03 7.69
C ASN A 268 -13.21 4.55 7.47
N LEU A 269 -14.24 4.93 6.71
CA LEU A 269 -14.61 6.35 6.51
C LEU A 269 -15.08 7.01 7.82
N ALA A 270 -15.80 6.28 8.66
CA ALA A 270 -16.28 6.77 9.95
C ALA A 270 -15.13 6.99 10.96
N TYR A 271 -14.11 6.15 10.95
CA TYR A 271 -12.96 6.24 11.86
C TYR A 271 -12.26 7.60 11.80
N LEU A 272 -12.14 8.21 10.63
CA LEU A 272 -11.48 9.51 10.48
C LEU A 272 -12.34 10.71 10.91
N LYS A 273 -13.62 10.49 11.25
CA LYS A 273 -14.53 11.56 11.72
C LYS A 273 -14.40 11.80 13.22
N THR A 274 -13.71 10.93 13.94
CA THR A 274 -13.49 11.04 15.38
C THR A 274 -12.00 11.19 15.68
N PRO A 275 -11.62 11.95 16.72
CA PRO A 275 -10.21 12.04 17.13
C PRO A 275 -9.71 10.71 17.68
N ILE A 276 -8.40 10.50 17.59
CA ILE A 276 -7.74 9.34 18.21
C ILE A 276 -7.90 9.46 19.74
N GLU A 277 -8.28 8.37 20.39
CA GLU A 277 -8.26 8.28 21.85
C GLU A 277 -6.80 8.09 22.32
N GLN A 278 -6.22 9.15 22.88
CA GLN A 278 -4.78 9.24 23.15
C GLN A 278 -4.33 8.30 24.28
N THR A 279 -5.15 8.09 25.30
CA THR A 279 -4.81 7.17 26.40
C THR A 279 -4.76 5.73 25.91
N LEU A 280 -5.76 5.31 25.13
CA LEU A 280 -5.80 3.99 24.54
C LEU A 280 -4.64 3.79 23.56
N LEU A 281 -4.31 4.81 22.77
CA LEU A 281 -3.14 4.77 21.87
C LEU A 281 -1.84 4.53 22.64
N ALA A 282 -1.63 5.25 23.73
CA ALA A 282 -0.45 5.09 24.57
C ALA A 282 -0.37 3.68 25.20
N GLU A 283 -1.48 3.19 25.74
CA GLU A 283 -1.58 1.84 26.33
C GLU A 283 -1.26 0.74 25.29
N VAL A 284 -1.82 0.86 24.08
CA VAL A 284 -1.60 -0.10 22.99
C VAL A 284 -0.15 -0.06 22.51
N ARG A 285 0.44 1.12 22.35
CA ARG A 285 1.85 1.24 21.95
C ARG A 285 2.79 0.69 23.00
N GLU A 286 2.47 0.80 24.27
CA GLU A 286 3.22 0.17 25.36
C GLU A 286 3.17 -1.37 25.25
N ILE A 287 2.00 -1.95 24.98
CA ILE A 287 1.86 -3.40 24.75
C ILE A 287 2.68 -3.86 23.54
N LEU A 288 2.77 -3.04 22.49
CA LEU A 288 3.50 -3.34 21.27
C LEU A 288 5.00 -3.00 21.35
N SER A 289 5.45 -2.30 22.40
CA SER A 289 6.84 -1.83 22.50
C SER A 289 7.91 -2.93 22.37
N PRO A 290 7.70 -4.18 22.87
CA PRO A 290 8.69 -5.25 22.69
C PRO A 290 8.91 -5.70 21.25
N ILE A 291 7.95 -5.41 20.36
CA ILE A 291 8.02 -5.73 18.93
C ILE A 291 8.09 -4.49 18.05
N GLN A 292 8.37 -3.33 18.63
CA GLN A 292 8.40 -2.06 17.88
C GLN A 292 9.43 -2.12 16.75
N ASN A 293 9.01 -1.80 15.53
CA ASN A 293 9.79 -1.85 14.30
C ASN A 293 10.33 -3.24 13.94
N CYS A 294 9.83 -4.31 14.59
CA CYS A 294 10.08 -5.67 14.14
C CYS A 294 9.17 -5.98 12.96
N ASN A 295 9.76 -6.41 11.84
CA ASN A 295 9.02 -6.70 10.63
C ASN A 295 9.58 -7.97 9.97
N PHE A 296 9.02 -8.38 8.85
CA PHE A 296 9.52 -9.46 8.01
C PHE A 296 10.40 -8.91 6.88
N THR A 297 11.16 -9.77 6.23
CA THR A 297 11.94 -9.38 5.06
C THR A 297 11.46 -10.12 3.82
N ARG A 298 11.59 -9.47 2.66
CA ARG A 298 11.33 -10.05 1.35
C ARG A 298 12.30 -9.48 0.30
N GLY A 299 12.26 -10.00 -0.90
CA GLY A 299 13.11 -9.56 -2.00
C GLY A 299 14.46 -10.28 -2.07
N ARG A 300 15.30 -9.82 -2.99
CA ARG A 300 16.67 -10.32 -3.18
C ARG A 300 17.52 -10.03 -1.94
N PRO A 301 18.47 -10.89 -1.57
CA PRO A 301 19.29 -10.72 -0.36
C PRO A 301 19.95 -9.33 -0.26
N GLU A 302 20.46 -8.81 -1.38
CA GLU A 302 21.13 -7.50 -1.45
C GLU A 302 20.21 -6.29 -1.28
N HIS A 303 18.90 -6.51 -1.35
CA HIS A 303 17.87 -5.47 -1.20
C HIS A 303 17.19 -5.46 0.16
N ARG A 304 17.40 -6.46 0.99
CA ARG A 304 16.75 -6.59 2.30
C ARG A 304 17.28 -5.57 3.29
N ASP A 305 16.40 -5.07 4.14
CA ASP A 305 16.80 -4.33 5.33
C ASP A 305 17.23 -5.33 6.44
N PRO A 306 18.10 -4.90 7.37
CA PRO A 306 18.38 -5.69 8.56
C PRO A 306 17.09 -5.96 9.35
N LEU A 307 16.88 -7.22 9.74
CA LEU A 307 15.78 -7.57 10.64
C LEU A 307 16.06 -7.07 12.06
N LEU A 308 15.12 -6.34 12.63
CA LEU A 308 15.04 -6.15 14.06
C LEU A 308 14.28 -7.32 14.66
N MET A 309 14.89 -8.02 15.60
CA MET A 309 14.25 -9.13 16.32
C MET A 309 13.48 -8.57 17.52
N PRO A 310 12.33 -9.18 17.88
CA PRO A 310 11.63 -8.83 19.11
C PRO A 310 12.56 -8.90 20.32
N ALA A 311 12.42 -7.97 21.26
CA ALA A 311 13.13 -8.06 22.52
C ALA A 311 12.71 -9.34 23.22
N VAL A 312 13.66 -10.27 23.45
CA VAL A 312 13.39 -11.50 24.18
C VAL A 312 13.01 -11.09 25.59
N ALA A 313 11.78 -11.41 26.01
CA ALA A 313 11.38 -11.27 27.40
C ALA A 313 12.30 -12.14 28.26
N ALA A 314 13.11 -11.50 29.12
CA ALA A 314 13.96 -12.21 30.08
C ALA A 314 13.13 -12.86 31.17
#